data_f6b4d5e6c6401e4c14757c055dcd2012
#
_entry.id   f6b4d5e6c6401e4c14757c055dcd2012
#
_cell.length_a   1.000
_cell.length_b   1.000
_cell.length_c   1.000
_cell.angle_alpha   90.00
_cell.angle_beta   90.00
_cell.angle_gamma   90.00
#
_symmetry.space_group_name_H-M   'P 1'
#
loop_
_entity.id
_entity.type
_entity.pdbx_description
1 polymer ?
#
loop_
_entity_poly.entity_id
_entity_poly.type
_entity_poly.pdbx_seq_one_letter_code
_entity_poly.pdbx_strand_id
1 'polypeptide(L)'
;MGLWAINLKSKSALLQHGFWEGDTLRIMDPMNSYNTMKSHVTPIPTPVSVRLSSSVLVGAAIASLTTDLAPAVKFSVTGVGLALALLIAFAHPYRGEMRMYRFQNNISPVPTIGQVMPLFFTWLALMLAPIISGAPLWATLLVFLAATGWMYLTFPHVDGSRKLAFAEGPRRNT
;
A
#
# COMPACT_ATOMS: atom_id res chain seq x y z
N MET A 1 3.26 -30.11 -58.22
CA MET A 1 1.85 -29.90 -57.73
C MET A 1 1.62 -30.81 -56.55
N GLY A 2 1.90 -30.43 -55.33
CA GLY A 2 1.75 -31.34 -54.18
C GLY A 2 1.96 -30.78 -52.79
N LEU A 3 2.35 -29.49 -52.62
CA LEU A 3 2.70 -28.91 -51.32
C LEU A 3 1.61 -28.07 -50.64
N TRP A 4 0.48 -27.79 -51.34
CA TRP A 4 -0.61 -26.96 -50.81
C TRP A 4 -1.73 -27.73 -50.11
N ALA A 5 -1.81 -29.04 -50.30
CA ALA A 5 -2.90 -29.88 -49.74
C ALA A 5 -2.68 -30.30 -48.27
N ILE A 6 -1.45 -30.22 -47.76
CA ILE A 6 -1.11 -30.71 -46.39
C ILE A 6 -1.43 -29.67 -45.32
N ASN A 7 -1.52 -28.38 -45.68
CA ASN A 7 -1.68 -27.30 -44.67
C ASN A 7 -3.14 -26.99 -44.30
N LEU A 8 -4.12 -27.47 -45.06
CA LEU A 8 -5.55 -27.24 -44.76
C LEU A 8 -6.14 -28.28 -43.80
N LYS A 9 -5.60 -29.50 -43.80
CA LYS A 9 -6.05 -30.54 -42.87
C LYS A 9 -5.55 -30.35 -41.42
N SER A 10 -4.43 -29.67 -41.26
CA SER A 10 -3.88 -29.32 -39.93
C SER A 10 -4.67 -28.22 -39.25
N LYS A 11 -5.21 -27.26 -40.00
CA LYS A 11 -6.01 -26.17 -39.43
C LYS A 11 -7.43 -26.57 -39.00
N SER A 12 -8.03 -27.54 -39.69
CA SER A 12 -9.37 -28.04 -39.33
C SER A 12 -9.35 -28.92 -38.07
N ALA A 13 -8.25 -29.63 -37.80
CA ALA A 13 -8.10 -30.42 -36.58
C ALA A 13 -7.91 -29.57 -35.32
N LEU A 14 -7.34 -28.36 -35.44
CA LEU A 14 -7.16 -27.42 -34.32
C LEU A 14 -8.44 -26.65 -33.96
N LEU A 15 -9.40 -26.58 -34.88
CA LEU A 15 -10.69 -25.93 -34.68
C LEU A 15 -11.76 -26.84 -34.05
N GLN A 16 -11.53 -28.17 -34.03
CA GLN A 16 -12.49 -29.13 -33.47
C GLN A 16 -12.23 -29.53 -32.01
N HIS A 17 -11.11 -29.18 -31.43
CA HIS A 17 -10.91 -29.35 -30.00
C HIS A 17 -11.31 -28.06 -29.30
N GLY A 18 -12.50 -28.08 -28.72
CA GLY A 18 -13.17 -27.07 -27.89
C GLY A 18 -12.29 -26.21 -26.99
N PHE A 19 -11.55 -25.31 -27.63
CA PHE A 19 -10.70 -24.36 -26.92
C PHE A 19 -11.50 -23.24 -26.20
N TRP A 20 -12.79 -23.14 -26.47
CA TRP A 20 -13.59 -22.00 -26.00
C TRP A 20 -14.50 -22.30 -24.79
N GLU A 21 -14.72 -23.55 -24.45
CA GLU A 21 -15.70 -23.89 -23.40
C GLU A 21 -15.11 -24.04 -21.99
N GLY A 22 -13.80 -24.23 -21.85
CA GLY A 22 -13.16 -24.47 -20.54
C GLY A 22 -12.66 -23.21 -19.83
N ASP A 23 -12.22 -22.20 -20.57
CA ASP A 23 -11.54 -21.03 -19.97
C ASP A 23 -12.50 -19.92 -19.52
N THR A 24 -13.64 -19.76 -20.17
CA THR A 24 -14.61 -18.73 -19.81
C THR A 24 -15.34 -19.01 -18.49
N LEU A 25 -15.53 -20.29 -18.15
CA LEU A 25 -16.16 -20.68 -16.87
C LEU A 25 -15.18 -20.63 -15.69
N ARG A 26 -13.86 -20.71 -15.93
CA ARG A 26 -12.84 -20.58 -14.89
C ARG A 26 -12.67 -19.17 -14.38
N ILE A 27 -13.05 -18.16 -15.16
CA ILE A 27 -12.92 -16.74 -14.82
C ILE A 27 -14.02 -16.28 -13.87
N MET A 28 -15.14 -17.00 -13.79
CA MET A 28 -16.31 -16.61 -13.03
C MET A 28 -16.59 -17.47 -11.79
N ASP A 29 -15.62 -18.25 -11.33
CA ASP A 29 -15.78 -18.94 -10.04
C ASP A 29 -15.51 -17.96 -8.90
N PRO A 30 -16.57 -17.50 -8.19
CA PRO A 30 -16.41 -16.53 -7.10
C PRO A 30 -15.54 -17.07 -5.95
N MET A 31 -15.49 -18.39 -5.79
CA MET A 31 -14.62 -19.04 -4.81
C MET A 31 -13.14 -18.98 -5.20
N ASN A 32 -12.85 -19.05 -6.49
CA ASN A 32 -11.48 -18.92 -6.99
C ASN A 32 -10.98 -17.47 -6.90
N SER A 33 -11.85 -16.50 -7.18
CA SER A 33 -11.55 -15.07 -6.99
C SER A 33 -11.29 -14.74 -5.52
N TYR A 34 -12.08 -15.31 -4.59
CA TYR A 34 -11.89 -15.13 -3.16
C TYR A 34 -10.59 -15.77 -2.66
N ASN A 35 -10.26 -16.98 -3.12
CA ASN A 35 -9.01 -17.66 -2.78
C ASN A 35 -7.80 -16.94 -3.37
N THR A 36 -7.91 -16.37 -4.57
CA THR A 36 -6.87 -15.55 -5.19
C THR A 36 -6.65 -14.26 -4.41
N MET A 37 -7.70 -13.61 -3.91
CA MET A 37 -7.58 -12.45 -3.02
C MET A 37 -6.89 -12.79 -1.69
N LYS A 38 -7.14 -13.98 -1.15
CA LYS A 38 -6.56 -14.45 0.11
C LYS A 38 -5.10 -14.87 -0.02
N SER A 39 -4.66 -15.27 -1.21
CA SER A 39 -3.29 -15.71 -1.52
C SER A 39 -2.33 -14.57 -1.86
N HIS A 40 -2.81 -13.31 -2.00
CA HIS A 40 -1.95 -12.15 -2.23
C HIS A 40 -1.18 -11.77 -0.96
N VAL A 41 -0.19 -12.60 -0.62
CA VAL A 41 0.77 -12.29 0.44
C VAL A 41 1.75 -11.25 -0.10
N THR A 42 1.91 -10.14 0.61
CA THR A 42 2.95 -9.14 0.30
C THR A 42 4.33 -9.80 0.40
N PRO A 43 5.12 -9.85 -0.69
CA PRO A 43 6.42 -10.53 -0.68
C PRO A 43 7.41 -9.90 0.29
N ILE A 44 7.29 -8.59 0.53
CA ILE A 44 8.12 -7.84 1.50
C ILE A 44 7.17 -7.07 2.42
N PRO A 45 6.75 -7.65 3.57
CA PRO A 45 5.89 -6.95 4.51
C PRO A 45 6.66 -5.83 5.22
N THR A 46 6.00 -4.71 5.47
CA THR A 46 6.58 -3.63 6.28
C THR A 46 6.84 -4.13 7.70
N PRO A 47 8.06 -3.94 8.26
CA PRO A 47 8.36 -4.32 9.64
C PRO A 47 7.40 -3.65 10.63
N VAL A 48 6.88 -4.43 11.58
CA VAL A 48 5.91 -3.94 12.58
C VAL A 48 6.49 -2.78 13.40
N SER A 49 7.80 -2.83 13.71
CA SER A 49 8.51 -1.77 14.43
C SER A 49 8.45 -0.43 13.68
N VAL A 50 8.74 -0.42 12.38
CA VAL A 50 8.69 0.80 11.55
C VAL A 50 7.25 1.33 11.47
N ARG A 51 6.31 0.44 11.23
CA ARG A 51 4.90 0.78 11.13
C ARG A 51 4.37 1.39 12.43
N LEU A 52 4.69 0.77 13.58
CA LEU A 52 4.23 1.24 14.89
C LEU A 52 4.90 2.56 15.28
N SER A 53 6.24 2.63 15.22
CA SER A 53 6.98 3.83 15.64
C SER A 53 6.61 5.06 14.79
N SER A 54 6.52 4.92 13.47
CA SER A 54 6.10 6.02 12.59
C SER A 54 4.67 6.46 12.88
N SER A 55 3.75 5.50 13.13
CA SER A 55 2.35 5.82 13.42
C SER A 55 2.18 6.54 14.76
N VAL A 56 2.92 6.12 15.80
CA VAL A 56 2.92 6.77 17.11
C VAL A 56 3.47 8.18 17.01
N LEU A 57 4.57 8.40 16.27
CA LEU A 57 5.16 9.72 16.08
C LEU A 57 4.22 10.67 15.34
N VAL A 58 3.55 10.19 14.27
CA VAL A 58 2.56 11.00 13.55
C VAL A 58 1.36 11.31 14.45
N GLY A 59 0.85 10.33 15.21
CA GLY A 59 -0.23 10.52 16.16
C GLY A 59 0.11 11.56 17.24
N ALA A 60 1.32 11.46 17.81
CA ALA A 60 1.82 12.42 18.80
C ALA A 60 1.98 13.83 18.21
N ALA A 61 2.47 13.93 16.96
CA ALA A 61 2.58 15.19 16.23
C ALA A 61 1.22 15.87 16.05
N ILE A 62 0.19 15.13 15.64
CA ILE A 62 -1.17 15.66 15.48
C ILE A 62 -1.77 16.04 16.85
N ALA A 63 -1.65 15.16 17.84
CA ALA A 63 -2.19 15.39 19.17
C ALA A 63 -1.53 16.60 19.88
N SER A 64 -0.24 16.85 19.68
CA SER A 64 0.45 17.99 20.26
C SER A 64 -0.18 19.33 19.83
N LEU A 65 -0.74 19.43 18.64
CA LEU A 65 -1.42 20.61 18.13
C LEU A 65 -2.73 20.92 18.85
N THR A 66 -3.37 19.92 19.47
CA THR A 66 -4.62 20.10 20.22
C THR A 66 -4.42 20.52 21.67
N THR A 67 -3.18 20.48 22.17
CA THR A 67 -2.84 20.85 23.57
C THR A 67 -2.86 22.35 23.77
N ASP A 68 -2.78 22.80 25.03
CA ASP A 68 -2.68 24.24 25.41
C ASP A 68 -1.21 24.67 25.62
N LEU A 69 -0.29 24.13 24.84
CA LEU A 69 1.12 24.52 24.88
C LEU A 69 1.36 25.82 24.08
N ALA A 70 2.47 26.49 24.35
CA ALA A 70 2.90 27.63 23.54
C ALA A 70 3.04 27.26 22.06
N PRO A 71 2.64 28.10 21.11
CA PRO A 71 2.65 27.79 19.69
C PRO A 71 4.01 27.29 19.17
N ALA A 72 5.11 27.92 19.62
CA ALA A 72 6.46 27.51 19.25
C ALA A 72 6.76 26.07 19.66
N VAL A 73 6.32 25.63 20.85
CA VAL A 73 6.51 24.24 21.33
C VAL A 73 5.68 23.28 20.52
N LYS A 74 4.41 23.59 20.26
CA LYS A 74 3.52 22.74 19.42
C LYS A 74 4.13 22.47 18.05
N PHE A 75 4.52 23.53 17.35
CA PHE A 75 5.08 23.41 16.00
C PHE A 75 6.45 22.71 16.02
N SER A 76 7.28 22.92 17.03
CA SER A 76 8.54 22.20 17.18
C SER A 76 8.33 20.71 17.41
N VAL A 77 7.44 20.33 18.32
CA VAL A 77 7.11 18.91 18.59
C VAL A 77 6.53 18.26 17.36
N THR A 78 5.59 18.94 16.68
CA THR A 78 5.01 18.42 15.44
C THR A 78 6.05 18.23 14.34
N GLY A 79 6.90 19.24 14.10
CA GLY A 79 7.94 19.20 13.08
C GLY A 79 8.96 18.08 13.34
N VAL A 80 9.46 18.00 14.57
CA VAL A 80 10.40 16.94 14.98
C VAL A 80 9.74 15.57 14.90
N GLY A 81 8.51 15.42 15.39
CA GLY A 81 7.79 14.15 15.33
C GLY A 81 7.58 13.64 13.89
N LEU A 82 7.17 14.52 12.99
CA LEU A 82 7.01 14.18 11.56
C LEU A 82 8.35 13.87 10.91
N ALA A 83 9.41 14.65 11.18
CA ALA A 83 10.73 14.41 10.65
C ALA A 83 11.28 13.04 11.08
N LEU A 84 11.13 12.69 12.37
CA LEU A 84 11.54 11.37 12.88
C LEU A 84 10.70 10.24 12.28
N ALA A 85 9.39 10.42 12.14
CA ALA A 85 8.53 9.43 11.50
C ALA A 85 8.97 9.14 10.05
N LEU A 86 9.28 10.20 9.28
CA LEU A 86 9.80 10.08 7.92
C LEU A 86 11.20 9.44 7.92
N LEU A 87 12.08 9.87 8.81
CA LEU A 87 13.43 9.30 8.90
C LEU A 87 13.37 7.78 9.14
N ILE A 88 12.58 7.33 10.12
CA ILE A 88 12.41 5.90 10.41
C ILE A 88 11.84 5.17 9.19
N ALA A 89 10.82 5.72 8.55
CA ALA A 89 10.20 5.13 7.38
C ALA A 89 11.16 5.04 6.18
N PHE A 90 12.04 6.02 5.97
CA PHE A 90 12.92 6.09 4.80
C PHE A 90 14.32 5.50 5.02
N ALA A 91 14.87 5.57 6.24
CA ALA A 91 16.21 5.09 6.54
C ALA A 91 16.28 3.57 6.80
N HIS A 92 15.16 2.91 7.03
CA HIS A 92 15.16 1.49 7.35
C HIS A 92 15.57 0.62 6.14
N PRO A 93 16.40 -0.43 6.34
CA PRO A 93 16.98 -1.24 5.27
C PRO A 93 15.98 -1.97 4.38
N TYR A 94 14.76 -2.32 4.90
CA TYR A 94 13.72 -2.96 4.08
C TYR A 94 13.33 -2.17 2.81
N ARG A 95 13.56 -0.86 2.82
CA ARG A 95 13.34 -0.01 1.64
C ARG A 95 14.30 -0.31 0.49
N GLY A 96 15.50 -0.75 0.82
CA GLY A 96 16.49 -1.22 -0.17
C GLY A 96 15.99 -2.48 -0.87
N GLU A 97 15.52 -3.44 -0.09
CA GLU A 97 14.96 -4.69 -0.58
C GLU A 97 13.71 -4.45 -1.44
N MET A 98 12.82 -3.56 -0.99
CA MET A 98 11.62 -3.18 -1.74
C MET A 98 11.96 -2.51 -3.08
N ARG A 99 13.00 -1.64 -3.11
CA ARG A 99 13.46 -1.01 -4.37
C ARG A 99 14.03 -2.04 -5.34
N MET A 100 14.86 -2.96 -4.84
CA MET A 100 15.43 -4.03 -5.64
C MET A 100 14.34 -4.92 -6.23
N TYR A 101 13.36 -5.33 -5.41
CA TYR A 101 12.22 -6.12 -5.86
C TYR A 101 11.40 -5.41 -6.94
N ARG A 102 11.13 -4.11 -6.78
CA ARG A 102 10.42 -3.31 -7.78
C ARG A 102 11.18 -3.26 -9.11
N PHE A 103 12.49 -3.07 -9.03
CA PHE A 103 13.34 -3.03 -10.21
C PHE A 103 13.33 -4.36 -10.96
N GLN A 104 13.49 -5.49 -10.24
CA GLN A 104 13.48 -6.83 -10.83
C GLN A 104 12.15 -7.21 -11.49
N ASN A 105 11.03 -6.70 -10.97
CA ASN A 105 9.69 -7.02 -11.47
C ASN A 105 9.09 -5.91 -12.35
N ASN A 106 9.88 -4.91 -12.78
CA ASN A 106 9.44 -3.77 -13.60
C ASN A 106 8.20 -3.05 -13.05
N ILE A 107 8.09 -2.94 -11.71
CA ILE A 107 6.96 -2.28 -11.04
C ILE A 107 7.18 -0.77 -11.09
N SER A 108 6.24 -0.04 -11.70
CA SER A 108 6.29 1.42 -11.79
C SER A 108 6.42 2.06 -10.40
N PRO A 109 7.38 3.01 -10.21
CA PRO A 109 7.55 3.74 -8.97
C PRO A 109 6.47 4.80 -8.72
N VAL A 110 5.61 5.09 -9.72
CA VAL A 110 4.58 6.13 -9.63
C VAL A 110 3.58 5.79 -8.54
N PRO A 111 3.34 6.70 -7.57
CA PRO A 111 2.33 6.47 -6.53
C PRO A 111 0.93 6.41 -7.13
N THR A 112 0.11 5.50 -6.63
CA THR A 112 -1.31 5.41 -7.00
C THR A 112 -2.15 6.31 -6.09
N ILE A 113 -3.36 6.68 -6.55
CA ILE A 113 -4.31 7.48 -5.76
C ILE A 113 -4.54 6.86 -4.39
N GLY A 114 -4.64 5.52 -4.30
CA GLY A 114 -4.77 4.80 -3.03
C GLY A 114 -3.61 4.99 -2.05
N GLN A 115 -2.42 5.39 -2.51
CA GLN A 115 -1.27 5.74 -1.67
C GLN A 115 -1.31 7.21 -1.21
N VAL A 116 -1.86 8.09 -2.03
CA VAL A 116 -1.91 9.53 -1.75
C VAL A 116 -3.07 9.89 -0.82
N MET A 117 -4.22 9.22 -0.95
CA MET A 117 -5.41 9.50 -0.14
C MET A 117 -5.19 9.44 1.39
N PRO A 118 -4.53 8.42 1.95
CA PRO A 118 -4.25 8.40 3.39
C PRO A 118 -3.36 9.55 3.85
N LEU A 119 -2.39 9.95 3.02
CA LEU A 119 -1.52 11.10 3.30
C LEU A 119 -2.30 12.41 3.27
N PHE A 120 -3.24 12.54 2.35
CA PHE A 120 -4.13 13.71 2.29
C PHE A 120 -4.97 13.85 3.56
N PHE A 121 -5.58 12.76 4.05
CA PHE A 121 -6.32 12.80 5.31
C PHE A 121 -5.42 13.09 6.52
N THR A 122 -4.21 12.58 6.54
CA THR A 122 -3.23 12.90 7.59
C THR A 122 -2.83 14.39 7.54
N TRP A 123 -2.61 14.94 6.35
CA TRP A 123 -2.35 16.35 6.15
C TRP A 123 -3.56 17.21 6.60
N LEU A 124 -4.78 16.80 6.22
CA LEU A 124 -5.99 17.49 6.65
C LEU A 124 -6.14 17.49 8.18
N ALA A 125 -5.85 16.36 8.84
CA ALA A 125 -5.86 16.28 10.31
C ALA A 125 -4.84 17.24 10.94
N LEU A 126 -3.63 17.38 10.36
CA LEU A 126 -2.62 18.37 10.80
C LEU A 126 -3.11 19.81 10.66
N MET A 127 -3.86 20.11 9.57
CA MET A 127 -4.41 21.45 9.34
C MET A 127 -5.58 21.77 10.27
N LEU A 128 -6.40 20.79 10.63
CA LEU A 128 -7.57 20.97 11.49
C LEU A 128 -7.24 20.90 12.98
N ALA A 129 -6.22 20.16 13.39
CA ALA A 129 -5.86 19.96 14.79
C ALA A 129 -5.66 21.27 15.58
N PRO A 130 -5.03 22.34 15.04
CA PRO A 130 -4.88 23.60 15.75
C PRO A 130 -6.22 24.31 16.06
N ILE A 131 -7.29 24.03 15.31
CA ILE A 131 -8.61 24.65 15.52
C ILE A 131 -9.21 24.21 16.86
N ILE A 132 -8.91 22.99 17.30
CA ILE A 132 -9.34 22.44 18.60
C ILE A 132 -8.25 22.58 19.68
N SER A 133 -7.39 23.60 19.54
CA SER A 133 -6.35 23.90 20.52
C SER A 133 -6.96 24.22 21.89
N GLY A 134 -6.29 23.79 22.98
CA GLY A 134 -6.84 23.91 24.35
C GLY A 134 -7.82 22.77 24.69
N ALA A 135 -7.86 21.70 23.91
CA ALA A 135 -8.70 20.55 24.20
C ALA A 135 -8.33 19.89 25.55
N PRO A 136 -9.31 19.37 26.31
CA PRO A 136 -9.03 18.63 27.53
C PRO A 136 -8.22 17.36 27.22
N LEU A 137 -7.47 16.89 28.22
CA LEU A 137 -6.52 15.77 28.07
C LEU A 137 -7.15 14.53 27.44
N TRP A 138 -8.39 14.19 27.81
CA TRP A 138 -9.08 13.03 27.25
C TRP A 138 -9.34 13.18 25.74
N ALA A 139 -9.67 14.38 25.27
CA ALA A 139 -9.90 14.65 23.85
C ALA A 139 -8.56 14.59 23.07
N THR A 140 -7.49 15.18 23.62
CA THR A 140 -6.14 15.03 23.06
C THR A 140 -5.71 13.55 22.95
N LEU A 141 -6.01 12.74 23.98
CA LEU A 141 -5.72 11.30 23.96
C LEU A 141 -6.54 10.58 22.89
N LEU A 142 -7.82 10.92 22.71
CA LEU A 142 -8.64 10.36 21.63
C LEU A 142 -8.07 10.71 20.24
N VAL A 143 -7.67 11.96 20.03
CA VAL A 143 -7.01 12.40 18.78
C VAL A 143 -5.72 11.61 18.56
N PHE A 144 -4.91 11.44 19.59
CA PHE A 144 -3.69 10.63 19.51
C PHE A 144 -3.98 9.19 19.09
N LEU A 145 -4.93 8.52 19.75
CA LEU A 145 -5.28 7.13 19.45
C LEU A 145 -5.89 6.97 18.05
N ALA A 146 -6.79 7.90 17.68
CA ALA A 146 -7.41 7.90 16.35
C ALA A 146 -6.38 8.11 15.24
N ALA A 147 -5.50 9.11 15.37
CA ALA A 147 -4.46 9.40 14.40
C ALA A 147 -3.42 8.28 14.29
N THR A 148 -2.99 7.72 15.43
CA THR A 148 -2.08 6.57 15.48
C THR A 148 -2.71 5.34 14.83
N GLY A 149 -3.96 5.02 15.19
CA GLY A 149 -4.70 3.89 14.61
C GLY A 149 -4.91 4.06 13.10
N TRP A 150 -5.32 5.25 12.67
CA TRP A 150 -5.45 5.60 11.25
C TRP A 150 -4.14 5.37 10.50
N MET A 151 -3.04 5.96 10.98
CA MET A 151 -1.74 5.85 10.35
C MET A 151 -1.22 4.41 10.35
N TYR A 152 -1.43 3.67 11.45
CA TYR A 152 -1.06 2.27 11.55
C TYR A 152 -1.82 1.40 10.53
N LEU A 153 -3.11 1.60 10.34
CA LEU A 153 -3.91 0.84 9.37
C LEU A 153 -3.58 1.19 7.92
N THR A 154 -3.31 2.47 7.65
CA THR A 154 -3.06 2.96 6.28
C THR A 154 -1.60 2.86 5.86
N PHE A 155 -0.67 2.61 6.78
CA PHE A 155 0.78 2.56 6.51
C PHE A 155 1.15 1.65 5.32
N PRO A 156 0.60 0.41 5.17
CA PRO A 156 0.93 -0.45 4.04
C PRO A 156 0.49 0.12 2.67
N HIS A 157 -0.49 1.02 2.66
CA HIS A 157 -0.90 1.73 1.46
C HIS A 157 0.10 2.84 1.13
N VAL A 158 0.42 3.67 2.13
CA VAL A 158 1.36 4.80 2.01
C VAL A 158 2.75 4.32 1.61
N ASP A 159 3.23 3.25 2.21
CA ASP A 159 4.54 2.64 1.95
C ASP A 159 4.61 1.96 0.57
N GLY A 160 3.48 1.58 0.01
CA GLY A 160 3.38 0.89 -1.27
C GLY A 160 3.75 -0.60 -1.21
N SER A 161 3.88 -1.18 -0.02
CA SER A 161 4.10 -2.62 0.16
C SER A 161 2.91 -3.42 -0.39
N ARG A 162 1.71 -2.88 -0.26
CA ARG A 162 0.50 -3.51 -0.80
C ARG A 162 0.49 -3.60 -2.33
N LYS A 163 1.13 -2.66 -3.02
CA LYS A 163 1.28 -2.70 -4.48
C LYS A 163 2.12 -3.89 -4.95
N LEU A 164 3.06 -4.35 -4.11
CA LEU A 164 3.91 -5.50 -4.42
C LEU A 164 3.12 -6.82 -4.44
N ALA A 165 2.02 -6.91 -3.68
CA ALA A 165 1.16 -8.10 -3.66
C ALA A 165 0.40 -8.33 -4.98
N PHE A 166 0.20 -7.25 -5.77
CA PHE A 166 -0.49 -7.31 -7.06
C PHE A 166 0.48 -7.29 -8.25
N ALA A 167 1.79 -7.29 -7.99
CA ALA A 167 2.76 -7.49 -9.05
C ALA A 167 2.69 -8.95 -9.49
N GLU A 168 2.26 -9.17 -10.73
CA GLU A 168 2.41 -10.49 -11.37
C GLU A 168 3.89 -10.83 -11.31
N GLY A 169 4.23 -11.95 -10.64
CA GLY A 169 5.59 -12.47 -10.66
C GLY A 169 6.05 -12.66 -12.12
N PRO A 170 7.36 -12.74 -12.38
CA PRO A 170 7.87 -12.90 -13.74
C PRO A 170 7.15 -14.09 -14.37
N ARG A 171 6.44 -13.86 -15.49
CA ARG A 171 5.82 -14.92 -16.27
C ARG A 171 6.92 -15.92 -16.58
N ARG A 172 6.90 -17.08 -15.96
CA ARG A 172 7.72 -18.19 -16.40
C ARG A 172 7.25 -18.50 -17.82
N ASN A 173 8.00 -18.04 -18.81
CA ASN A 173 7.88 -18.53 -20.17
C ASN A 173 8.38 -19.98 -20.12
N THR A 174 7.45 -20.88 -19.98
CA THR A 174 7.65 -22.33 -20.21
C THR A 174 7.51 -22.60 -21.67
#